data_1d8b72bea293dbaffdf316a06764b34d
#
_entry.id   1d8b72bea293dbaffdf316a06764b34d
#
_cell.length_a   1.000
_cell.length_b   1.000
_cell.length_c   1.000
_cell.angle_alpha   90.00
_cell.angle_beta   90.00
_cell.angle_gamma   90.00
#
_symmetry.space_group_name_H-M   'P 1'
#
loop_
_entity.id
_entity.type
_entity.pdbx_description
1 polymer ?
#
loop_
_entity_poly.entity_id
_entity_poly.type
_entity_poly.pdbx_seq_one_letter_code
_entity_poly.pdbx_strand_id
1 'polypeptide(L)'
;LRSIIYADYASHRVTLHCKKDETITLRVPFQEIEQLLCHYSYFYSPCKGIVVNFYEVCGQPGTVFSMSDGSLIPISRRKSADVLCAYSSFCFDKIRKEMS
;
A
#
# COMPACT_ATOMS: atom_id res chain seq x y z
N LEU A 1 1.13 -5.19 -11.89
CA LEU A 1 1.44 -4.76 -10.51
C LEU A 1 0.43 -3.76 -9.94
N ARG A 2 -0.12 -2.90 -10.78
CA ARG A 2 -1.14 -1.95 -10.32
C ARG A 2 -2.44 -2.64 -9.91
N SER A 3 -2.63 -3.89 -10.27
CA SER A 3 -3.80 -4.66 -9.83
C SER A 3 -3.69 -5.10 -8.38
N ILE A 4 -2.51 -4.99 -7.76
CA ILE A 4 -2.32 -5.31 -6.35
C ILE A 4 -2.82 -4.13 -5.52
N ILE A 5 -3.76 -4.38 -4.61
CA ILE A 5 -4.30 -3.35 -3.71
C ILE A 5 -3.36 -3.17 -2.53
N TYR A 6 -3.00 -4.26 -1.88
CA TYR A 6 -2.02 -4.24 -0.81
C TYR A 6 -1.47 -5.65 -0.60
N ALA A 7 -0.35 -5.73 0.10
CA ALA A 7 0.26 -7.01 0.51
C ALA A 7 0.39 -7.02 2.02
N ASP A 8 0.12 -8.17 2.65
CA ASP A 8 0.33 -8.31 4.08
C ASP A 8 1.07 -9.62 4.38
N TYR A 9 1.63 -9.67 5.59
CA TYR A 9 2.37 -10.83 6.06
C TYR A 9 1.73 -11.36 7.32
N ALA A 10 1.34 -12.63 7.31
CA ALA A 10 0.77 -13.30 8.45
C ALA A 10 1.00 -14.80 8.31
N SER A 11 1.22 -15.48 9.45
CA SER A 11 1.40 -16.93 9.49
C SER A 11 2.46 -17.43 8.51
N HIS A 12 3.59 -16.71 8.43
CA HIS A 12 4.74 -17.03 7.57
C HIS A 12 4.40 -17.02 6.08
N ARG A 13 3.36 -16.29 5.68
CA ARG A 13 2.94 -16.19 4.29
C ARG A 13 2.68 -14.73 3.94
N VAL A 14 3.03 -14.37 2.71
CA VAL A 14 2.68 -13.08 2.13
C VAL A 14 1.43 -13.26 1.28
N THR A 15 0.42 -12.44 1.54
CA THR A 15 -0.81 -12.45 0.74
C THR A 15 -0.88 -11.16 -0.06
N LEU A 16 -1.01 -11.29 -1.37
CA LEU A 16 -1.23 -10.16 -2.26
C LEU A 16 -2.72 -10.05 -2.51
N HIS A 17 -3.33 -8.95 -2.04
CA HIS A 17 -4.75 -8.69 -2.24
C HIS A 17 -4.91 -7.88 -3.52
N CYS A 18 -5.56 -8.47 -4.51
CA CYS A 18 -5.66 -7.89 -5.84
C CYS A 18 -7.08 -7.47 -6.15
N LYS A 19 -7.25 -6.69 -7.20
CA LYS A 19 -8.57 -6.27 -7.68
C LYS A 19 -9.42 -7.48 -8.05
N LYS A 20 -10.75 -7.31 -8.06
CA LYS A 20 -11.72 -8.37 -8.38
C LYS A 20 -11.70 -9.50 -7.38
N ASP A 21 -11.40 -9.17 -6.11
CA ASP A 21 -11.38 -10.12 -4.98
C ASP A 21 -10.41 -11.29 -5.17
N GLU A 22 -9.40 -11.12 -6.02
CA GLU A 22 -8.37 -12.13 -6.20
C GLU A 22 -7.29 -11.99 -5.11
N THR A 23 -6.78 -13.11 -4.64
CA THR A 23 -5.66 -13.14 -3.70
C THR A 23 -4.61 -14.13 -4.19
N ILE A 24 -3.34 -13.78 -3.94
CA ILE A 24 -2.20 -14.64 -4.26
C ILE A 24 -1.41 -14.81 -2.98
N THR A 25 -1.18 -16.06 -2.58
CA THR A 25 -0.43 -16.37 -1.37
C THR A 25 0.94 -16.91 -1.73
N LEU A 26 1.99 -16.33 -1.15
CA LEU A 26 3.37 -16.69 -1.43
C LEU A 26 4.10 -17.07 -0.15
N ARG A 27 4.97 -18.07 -0.24
CA ARG A 27 5.84 -18.48 0.88
C ARG A 27 7.24 -17.92 0.65
N VAL A 28 7.36 -16.60 0.74
CA VAL A 28 8.64 -15.91 0.60
C VAL A 28 8.79 -14.94 1.76
N PRO A 29 10.01 -14.53 2.10
CA PRO A 29 10.18 -13.51 3.13
C PRO A 29 9.47 -12.23 2.70
N PHE A 30 8.75 -11.61 3.65
CA PHE A 30 8.03 -10.37 3.36
C PHE A 30 8.96 -9.29 2.83
N GLN A 31 10.19 -9.26 3.33
CA GLN A 31 11.20 -8.28 2.93
C GLN A 31 11.46 -8.30 1.43
N GLU A 32 11.45 -9.47 0.81
CA GLU A 32 11.63 -9.57 -0.64
C GLU A 32 10.47 -8.92 -1.40
N ILE A 33 9.24 -9.17 -0.94
CA ILE A 33 8.07 -8.58 -1.57
C ILE A 33 8.05 -7.07 -1.35
N GLU A 34 8.39 -6.63 -0.14
CA GLU A 34 8.45 -5.20 0.17
C GLU A 34 9.45 -4.49 -0.74
N GLN A 35 10.64 -5.05 -0.93
CA GLN A 35 11.64 -4.45 -1.80
C GLN A 35 11.19 -4.41 -3.25
N LEU A 36 10.58 -5.48 -3.74
CA LEU A 36 10.08 -5.53 -5.10
C LEU A 36 8.99 -4.50 -5.35
N LEU A 37 8.01 -4.43 -4.46
CA LEU A 37 6.89 -3.51 -4.62
C LEU A 37 7.33 -2.07 -4.42
N CYS A 38 8.10 -1.79 -3.37
CA CYS A 38 8.52 -0.43 -3.06
C CYS A 38 9.55 0.13 -4.03
N HIS A 39 10.03 -0.69 -4.97
CA HIS A 39 10.78 -0.19 -6.12
C HIS A 39 9.92 0.77 -6.95
N TYR A 40 8.62 0.56 -6.96
CA TYR A 40 7.67 1.45 -7.64
C TYR A 40 7.23 2.53 -6.66
N SER A 41 7.20 3.78 -7.13
CA SER A 41 6.94 4.94 -6.26
C SER A 41 5.54 4.95 -5.64
N TYR A 42 4.60 4.16 -6.18
CA TYR A 42 3.24 4.14 -5.67
C TYR A 42 2.97 3.04 -4.64
N PHE A 43 3.98 2.22 -4.31
CA PHE A 43 3.88 1.27 -3.21
C PHE A 43 4.63 1.81 -2.00
N TYR A 44 4.03 1.68 -0.84
CA TYR A 44 4.62 2.19 0.40
C TYR A 44 4.21 1.32 1.58
N SER A 45 5.10 1.17 2.55
CA SER A 45 4.82 0.40 3.76
C SER A 45 4.39 1.34 4.88
N PRO A 46 3.07 1.42 5.20
CA PRO A 46 2.59 2.30 6.26
C PRO A 46 2.82 1.74 7.66
N CYS A 47 3.04 0.44 7.76
CA CYS A 47 3.34 -0.21 9.03
C CYS A 47 4.06 -1.53 8.75
N LYS A 48 4.57 -2.15 9.83
CA LYS A 48 5.32 -3.40 9.71
C LYS A 48 4.44 -4.50 9.11
N GLY A 49 4.95 -5.17 8.09
CA GLY A 49 4.28 -6.32 7.50
C GLY A 49 3.18 -6.00 6.52
N ILE A 50 3.04 -4.75 6.10
CA ILE A 50 2.02 -4.34 5.11
C ILE A 50 2.64 -3.37 4.12
N VAL A 51 2.29 -3.54 2.83
CA VAL A 51 2.65 -2.59 1.77
C VAL A 51 1.36 -2.25 1.02
N VAL A 52 1.07 -0.98 0.83
CA VAL A 52 -0.14 -0.54 0.14
C VAL A 52 0.19 0.08 -1.21
N ASN A 53 -0.75 -0.02 -2.13
CA ASN A 53 -0.71 0.66 -3.41
C ASN A 53 -1.48 1.97 -3.28
N PHE A 54 -0.79 3.10 -3.40
CA PHE A 54 -1.43 4.41 -3.25
C PHE A 54 -2.54 4.66 -4.28
N TYR A 55 -2.45 4.05 -5.46
CA TYR A 55 -3.52 4.17 -6.46
C TYR A 55 -4.84 3.58 -5.99
N GLU A 56 -4.78 2.65 -5.04
CA GLU A 56 -5.97 1.96 -4.53
C GLU A 56 -6.44 2.50 -3.18
N VAL A 57 -5.85 3.60 -2.70
CA VAL A 57 -6.31 4.27 -1.49
C VAL A 57 -7.47 5.17 -1.86
N CYS A 58 -8.62 4.94 -1.23
CA CYS A 58 -9.84 5.73 -1.44
C CYS A 58 -9.96 6.90 -0.47
N GLY A 59 -9.27 6.82 0.66
CA GLY A 59 -9.29 7.88 1.66
C GLY A 59 -8.37 7.55 2.81
N GLN A 60 -8.21 8.53 3.69
CA GLN A 60 -7.34 8.38 4.86
C GLN A 60 -8.07 8.93 6.08
N PRO A 61 -9.07 8.20 6.61
CA PRO A 61 -9.81 8.65 7.80
C PRO A 61 -8.96 8.41 9.05
N GLY A 62 -8.46 9.51 9.66
CA GLY A 62 -7.64 9.41 10.87
C GLY A 62 -6.29 8.77 10.62
N THR A 63 -6.04 7.64 11.26
CA THR A 63 -4.75 6.95 11.23
C THR A 63 -4.77 5.66 10.42
N VAL A 64 -5.69 5.56 9.44
CA VAL A 64 -5.78 4.38 8.58
C VAL A 64 -5.93 4.81 7.12
N PHE A 65 -5.55 3.91 6.21
CA PHE A 65 -5.89 4.05 4.79
C PHE A 65 -7.12 3.20 4.51
N SER A 66 -8.11 3.79 3.85
CA SER A 66 -9.27 3.05 3.35
C SER A 66 -8.97 2.63 1.92
N MET A 67 -8.95 1.32 1.68
CA MET A 67 -8.58 0.78 0.37
C MET A 67 -9.81 0.54 -0.50
N SER A 68 -9.58 0.39 -1.79
CA SER A 68 -10.65 0.21 -2.77
C SER A 68 -11.48 -1.05 -2.54
N ASP A 69 -10.93 -2.05 -1.87
CA ASP A 69 -11.64 -3.29 -1.54
C ASP A 69 -12.40 -3.21 -0.20
N GLY A 70 -12.38 -2.05 0.44
CA GLY A 70 -13.02 -1.86 1.74
C GLY A 70 -12.12 -2.13 2.93
N SER A 71 -10.89 -2.58 2.71
CA SER A 71 -9.95 -2.85 3.81
C SER A 71 -9.49 -1.55 4.45
N LEU A 72 -9.25 -1.60 5.77
CA LEU A 72 -8.70 -0.49 6.53
C LEU A 72 -7.29 -0.88 6.97
N ILE A 73 -6.30 -0.14 6.50
CA ILE A 73 -4.89 -0.45 6.75
C ILE A 73 -4.34 0.55 7.76
N PRO A 74 -3.83 0.10 8.91
CA PRO A 74 -3.30 1.02 9.92
C PRO A 74 -2.03 1.70 9.47
N ILE A 75 -1.87 2.95 9.93
CA ILE A 75 -0.65 3.72 9.70
C ILE A 75 0.11 3.76 11.02
N SER A 76 1.35 3.30 11.01
CA SER A 76 2.19 3.28 12.21
C SER A 76 2.37 4.70 12.75
N ARG A 77 2.23 4.88 14.07
CA ARG A 77 2.44 6.18 14.71
C ARG A 77 3.84 6.71 14.46
N ARG A 78 4.83 5.83 14.51
CA ARG A 78 6.23 6.22 14.28
C ARG A 78 6.45 6.75 12.87
N LYS A 79 5.74 6.19 11.92
CA LYS A 79 5.90 6.51 10.51
C LYS A 79 4.84 7.47 9.98
N SER A 80 3.89 7.90 10.81
CA SER A 80 2.71 8.63 10.32
C SER A 80 3.08 9.87 9.52
N ALA A 81 4.04 10.67 10.00
CA ALA A 81 4.45 11.87 9.29
C ALA A 81 5.05 11.52 7.92
N ASP A 82 5.93 10.52 7.88
CA ASP A 82 6.57 10.08 6.62
C ASP A 82 5.55 9.49 5.67
N VAL A 83 4.64 8.65 6.19
CA VAL A 83 3.61 8.00 5.38
C VAL A 83 2.69 9.03 4.75
N LEU A 84 2.20 9.97 5.56
CA LEU A 84 1.28 11.00 5.07
C LEU A 84 1.97 11.95 4.09
N CYS A 85 3.24 12.24 4.32
CA CYS A 85 4.03 13.04 3.40
C CYS A 85 4.19 12.32 2.06
N ALA A 86 4.50 11.02 2.09
CA ALA A 86 4.65 10.22 0.88
C ALA A 86 3.32 10.15 0.11
N TYR A 87 2.22 9.94 0.81
CA TYR A 87 0.91 9.87 0.19
C TYR A 87 0.51 11.21 -0.42
N SER A 88 0.75 12.31 0.30
CA SER A 88 0.46 13.66 -0.22
C SER A 88 1.27 13.96 -1.48
N SER A 89 2.55 13.58 -1.48
CA SER A 89 3.42 13.75 -2.65
C SER A 89 2.89 12.95 -3.84
N PHE A 90 2.46 11.71 -3.58
CA PHE A 90 1.87 10.87 -4.62
C PHE A 90 0.62 11.53 -5.21
N CYS A 91 -0.28 12.02 -4.38
CA CYS A 91 -1.51 12.68 -4.84
C CYS A 91 -1.20 13.94 -5.64
N PHE A 92 -0.23 14.72 -5.19
CA PHE A 92 0.18 15.94 -5.89
C PHE A 92 0.76 15.61 -7.26
N ASP A 93 1.64 14.62 -7.34
CA ASP A 93 2.24 14.20 -8.61
C ASP A 93 1.19 13.66 -9.58
N LYS A 94 0.21 12.94 -9.07
CA LYS A 94 -0.89 12.41 -9.87
C LYS A 94 -1.70 13.56 -10.49
N ILE A 95 -2.02 14.57 -9.68
CA ILE A 95 -2.74 15.76 -10.15
C ILE A 95 -1.93 16.48 -11.22
N ARG A 96 -0.64 16.67 -11.00
CA ARG A 96 0.24 17.33 -11.97
C ARG A 96 0.25 16.61 -13.31
N LYS A 97 0.31 15.29 -13.30
CA LYS A 97 0.31 14.50 -14.53
C LYS A 97 -1.01 14.63 -15.29
N GLU A 98 -2.12 14.71 -14.56
CA GLU A 98 -3.43 14.86 -15.16
C GLU A 98 -3.64 16.26 -15.74
N MET A 99 -2.94 17.26 -15.20
CA MET A 99 -3.06 18.65 -15.65
C MET A 99 -2.15 18.97 -16.83
N SER A 100 -1.18 18.15 -17.13
CA SER A 100 -0.25 18.37 -18.25
C SER A 100 -0.62 17.56 -19.53
#